data_aeb81cd8b41d821a662c9cc34cd8a80f
#
_entry.id   aeb81cd8b41d821a662c9cc34cd8a80f
#
_cell.length_a   1.000
_cell.length_b   1.000
_cell.length_c   1.000
_cell.angle_alpha   90.00
_cell.angle_beta   90.00
_cell.angle_gamma   90.00
#
_symmetry.space_group_name_H-M   'P 1'
#
loop_
_entity.id
_entity.type
_entity.pdbx_description
1 polymer ?
#
loop_
_entity_poly.entity_id
_entity_poly.type
_entity_poly.pdbx_seq_one_letter_code
_entity_poly.pdbx_strand_id
1 'polypeptide(L)'
;MNLDVLKRAVRLNNKILECQQEIDELNYILSKKESVSINIEYTINSTGYFRKLPLIDKEIHDRLTTDFIEKLKKEKERELKLFNFQFSKL
;
A
#
# COMPACT_ATOMS: atom_id res chain seq x y z
N MET A 1 -13.53 30.51 1.83
CA MET A 1 -13.45 29.10 2.27
C MET A 1 -13.67 29.07 3.77
N ASN A 2 -14.64 28.28 4.25
CA ASN A 2 -14.85 28.16 5.68
C ASN A 2 -13.87 27.16 6.32
N LEU A 3 -13.81 27.14 7.65
CA LEU A 3 -12.87 26.32 8.39
C LEU A 3 -13.08 24.82 8.13
N ASP A 4 -14.34 24.38 7.99
CA ASP A 4 -14.64 22.96 7.75
C ASP A 4 -14.15 22.50 6.39
N VAL A 5 -14.30 23.31 5.36
CA VAL A 5 -13.77 23.03 4.02
C VAL A 5 -12.25 22.98 4.05
N LEU A 6 -11.61 23.91 4.76
CA LEU A 6 -10.16 23.94 4.92
C LEU A 6 -9.66 22.65 5.60
N LYS A 7 -10.31 22.24 6.69
CA LYS A 7 -9.93 21.01 7.40
C LYS A 7 -10.07 19.77 6.50
N ARG A 8 -11.15 19.70 5.70
CA ARG A 8 -11.31 18.60 4.75
C ARG A 8 -10.25 18.62 3.66
N ALA A 9 -9.92 19.81 3.15
CA ALA A 9 -8.87 19.95 2.13
C ALA A 9 -7.53 19.45 2.65
N VAL A 10 -7.14 19.83 3.88
CA VAL A 10 -5.88 19.38 4.49
C VAL A 10 -5.89 17.88 4.68
N ARG A 11 -6.99 17.31 5.17
CA ARG A 11 -7.10 15.86 5.37
C ARG A 11 -6.98 15.08 4.07
N LEU A 12 -7.67 15.51 3.02
CA LEU A 12 -7.61 14.88 1.70
C LEU A 12 -6.23 15.02 1.09
N ASN A 13 -5.61 16.18 1.22
CA ASN A 13 -4.26 16.40 0.72
C ASN A 13 -3.26 15.43 1.38
N ASN A 14 -3.38 15.23 2.70
CA ASN A 14 -2.52 14.27 3.42
C ASN A 14 -2.74 12.85 2.92
N LYS A 15 -3.98 12.44 2.69
CA LYS A 15 -4.29 11.11 2.15
C LYS A 15 -3.74 10.93 0.73
N ILE A 16 -3.82 11.96 -0.10
CA ILE A 16 -3.25 11.95 -1.46
C ILE A 16 -1.74 11.74 -1.38
N LEU A 17 -1.05 12.47 -0.52
CA LEU A 17 0.41 12.34 -0.35
C LEU A 17 0.79 10.96 0.16
N GLU A 18 0.06 10.42 1.14
CA GLU A 18 0.30 9.07 1.66
C GLU A 18 0.11 8.01 0.58
N CYS A 19 -0.99 8.10 -0.19
CA CYS A 19 -1.22 7.20 -1.32
C CYS A 19 -0.11 7.25 -2.35
N GLN A 20 0.35 8.46 -2.68
CA GLN A 20 1.42 8.65 -3.65
C GLN A 20 2.72 8.02 -3.17
N GLN A 21 3.06 8.21 -1.90
CA GLN A 21 4.25 7.60 -1.29
C GLN A 21 4.17 6.07 -1.29
N GLU A 22 3.00 5.52 -0.97
CA GLU A 22 2.80 4.06 -1.00
C GLU A 22 2.92 3.50 -2.42
N ILE A 23 2.37 4.19 -3.42
CA ILE A 23 2.50 3.79 -4.83
C ILE A 23 3.96 3.83 -5.26
N ASP A 24 4.69 4.88 -4.89
CA ASP A 24 6.11 5.02 -5.22
C ASP A 24 6.94 3.89 -4.60
N GLU A 25 6.63 3.52 -3.35
CA GLU A 25 7.28 2.40 -2.66
C GLU A 25 6.99 1.07 -3.35
N LEU A 26 5.73 0.84 -3.74
CA LEU A 26 5.35 -0.39 -4.45
C LEU A 26 6.03 -0.47 -5.81
N ASN A 27 6.13 0.64 -6.54
CA ASN A 27 6.87 0.70 -7.80
C ASN A 27 8.35 0.40 -7.61
N TYR A 28 8.94 0.92 -6.53
CA TYR A 28 10.33 0.63 -6.19
C TYR A 28 10.54 -0.86 -5.95
N ILE A 29 9.67 -1.49 -5.15
CA ILE A 29 9.74 -2.93 -4.87
C ILE A 29 9.64 -3.72 -6.18
N LEU A 30 8.70 -3.39 -7.06
CA LEU A 30 8.53 -4.08 -8.34
C LEU A 30 9.74 -3.92 -9.24
N SER A 31 10.40 -2.76 -9.20
CA SER A 31 11.60 -2.50 -10.01
C SER A 31 12.82 -3.27 -9.50
N LYS A 32 12.81 -3.69 -8.23
CA LYS A 32 13.93 -4.38 -7.57
C LYS A 32 13.60 -5.82 -7.18
N LYS A 33 12.59 -6.42 -7.80
CA LYS A 33 12.07 -7.74 -7.42
C LYS A 33 13.13 -8.85 -7.33
N GLU A 34 14.23 -8.74 -8.07
CA GLU A 34 15.34 -9.72 -8.03
C GLU A 34 16.26 -9.53 -6.82
N SER A 35 16.30 -8.33 -6.27
CA SER A 35 17.18 -7.99 -5.13
C SER A 35 16.42 -7.72 -3.84
N VAL A 36 15.07 -7.76 -3.87
CA VAL A 36 14.22 -7.54 -2.70
C VAL A 36 13.57 -8.85 -2.29
N SER A 37 13.69 -9.20 -1.02
CA SER A 37 13.00 -10.35 -0.43
C SER A 37 11.85 -9.83 0.42
N ILE A 38 10.65 -10.34 0.17
CA ILE A 38 9.45 -9.97 0.92
C ILE A 38 9.04 -11.14 1.80
N ASN A 39 8.90 -10.87 3.08
CA ASN A 39 8.47 -11.85 4.06
C ASN A 39 7.06 -11.51 4.54
N ILE A 40 6.24 -12.54 4.68
CA ILE A 40 4.89 -12.40 5.23
C ILE A 40 4.95 -12.84 6.69
N GLU A 41 4.53 -11.96 7.58
CA GLU A 41 4.46 -12.23 9.01
C GLU A 41 2.99 -12.26 9.44
N TYR A 42 2.71 -13.08 10.43
CA TYR A 42 1.39 -13.11 11.04
C TYR A 42 1.49 -13.14 12.55
N THR A 43 0.45 -12.66 13.21
CA THR A 43 0.36 -12.63 14.65
C THR A 43 -0.80 -13.52 15.09
N ILE A 44 -0.52 -14.39 16.06
CA ILE A 44 -1.58 -15.13 16.73
C ILE A 44 -2.07 -14.26 17.89
N ASN A 45 -3.26 -13.70 17.78
CA ASN A 45 -3.78 -12.72 18.73
C ASN A 45 -3.82 -13.23 20.18
N SER A 46 -4.04 -14.53 20.37
CA SER A 46 -4.10 -15.12 21.71
C SER A 46 -2.75 -15.19 22.42
N THR A 47 -1.65 -15.18 21.68
CA THR A 47 -0.29 -15.30 22.23
C THR A 47 0.53 -14.03 22.11
N GLY A 48 0.17 -13.14 21.18
CA GLY A 48 0.92 -11.92 20.91
C GLY A 48 2.25 -12.12 20.18
N TYR A 49 2.58 -13.33 19.77
CA TYR A 49 3.83 -13.61 19.08
C TYR A 49 3.69 -13.42 17.57
N PHE A 50 4.73 -12.81 16.96
CA PHE A 50 4.86 -12.72 15.52
C PHE A 50 5.50 -13.99 14.96
N ARG A 51 4.97 -14.47 13.85
CA ARG A 51 5.55 -15.63 13.14
C ARG A 51 5.68 -15.30 11.67
N LYS A 52 6.73 -15.81 11.04
CA LYS A 52 6.92 -15.72 9.60
C LYS A 52 6.26 -16.89 8.92
N LEU A 53 5.56 -16.62 7.81
CA LEU A 53 5.02 -17.68 6.97
C LEU A 53 6.21 -18.42 6.35
N PRO A 54 6.30 -19.76 6.48
CA PRO A 54 7.40 -20.52 5.90
C PRO A 54 7.41 -20.43 4.38
N LEU A 55 8.59 -20.27 3.81
CA LEU A 55 8.81 -20.34 2.36
C LEU A 55 8.67 -21.80 1.91
N ILE A 56 7.64 -22.07 1.11
CA ILE A 56 7.40 -23.41 0.58
C ILE A 56 8.26 -23.62 -0.66
N ASP A 57 8.26 -22.66 -1.59
CA ASP A 57 9.01 -22.68 -2.83
C ASP A 57 9.30 -21.23 -3.24
N LYS A 58 10.56 -20.94 -3.58
CA LYS A 58 10.97 -19.58 -3.90
C LYS A 58 10.23 -19.03 -5.13
N GLU A 59 10.09 -19.84 -6.17
CA GLU A 59 9.44 -19.44 -7.41
C GLU A 59 7.96 -19.11 -7.18
N ILE A 60 7.26 -19.99 -6.44
CA ILE A 60 5.86 -19.77 -6.07
C ILE A 60 5.73 -18.52 -5.19
N HIS A 61 6.60 -18.40 -4.20
CA HIS A 61 6.62 -17.25 -3.29
C HIS A 61 6.81 -15.94 -4.06
N ASP A 62 7.80 -15.88 -4.97
CA ASP A 62 8.10 -14.68 -5.74
C ASP A 62 6.93 -14.31 -6.65
N ARG A 63 6.30 -15.30 -7.29
CA ARG A 63 5.15 -15.08 -8.15
C ARG A 63 3.96 -14.53 -7.37
N LEU A 64 3.62 -15.16 -6.25
CA LEU A 64 2.49 -14.72 -5.41
C LEU A 64 2.75 -13.36 -4.80
N THR A 65 3.99 -13.10 -4.40
CA THR A 65 4.38 -11.79 -3.85
C THR A 65 4.25 -10.71 -4.91
N THR A 66 4.75 -10.95 -6.12
CA THR A 66 4.62 -10.01 -7.24
C THR A 66 3.16 -9.72 -7.56
N ASP A 67 2.32 -10.75 -7.65
CA ASP A 67 0.89 -10.60 -7.89
C ASP A 67 0.21 -9.76 -6.80
N PHE A 68 0.56 -10.02 -5.55
CA PHE A 68 0.03 -9.25 -4.41
C PHE A 68 0.42 -7.76 -4.51
N ILE A 69 1.69 -7.48 -4.77
CA ILE A 69 2.19 -6.11 -4.88
C ILE A 69 1.52 -5.38 -6.04
N GLU A 70 1.36 -6.03 -7.19
CA GLU A 70 0.67 -5.44 -8.34
C GLU A 70 -0.79 -5.12 -8.06
N LYS A 71 -1.49 -6.03 -7.38
CA LYS A 71 -2.88 -5.81 -6.98
C LYS A 71 -3.01 -4.70 -5.96
N LEU A 72 -2.12 -4.66 -4.98
CA LEU A 72 -2.11 -3.59 -3.98
C LEU A 72 -1.86 -2.24 -4.63
N LYS A 73 -0.93 -2.17 -5.58
CA LYS A 73 -0.66 -0.96 -6.35
C LYS A 73 -1.90 -0.48 -7.07
N LYS A 74 -2.65 -1.37 -7.74
CA LYS A 74 -3.89 -1.01 -8.45
C LYS A 74 -4.93 -0.46 -7.48
N GLU A 75 -5.07 -1.05 -6.30
CA GLU A 75 -5.99 -0.55 -5.28
C GLU A 75 -5.58 0.84 -4.79
N LYS A 76 -4.29 1.08 -4.59
CA LYS A 76 -3.78 2.39 -4.18
C LYS A 76 -3.97 3.45 -5.27
N GLU A 77 -3.79 3.08 -6.53
CA GLU A 77 -4.07 3.98 -7.65
C GLU A 77 -5.55 4.35 -7.73
N ARG A 78 -6.43 3.40 -7.44
CA ARG A 78 -7.89 3.62 -7.39
C ARG A 78 -8.25 4.55 -6.24
N GLU A 79 -7.68 4.35 -5.06
CA GLU A 79 -7.86 5.26 -3.92
C GLU A 79 -7.37 6.67 -4.24
N LEU A 80 -6.21 6.78 -4.88
CA LEU A 80 -5.65 8.08 -5.26
C LEU A 80 -6.59 8.85 -6.17
N LYS A 81 -7.18 8.17 -7.16
CA LYS A 81 -8.17 8.79 -8.06
C LYS A 81 -9.39 9.27 -7.28
N LEU A 82 -9.86 8.47 -6.34
CA LEU A 82 -11.00 8.83 -5.50
C LEU A 82 -10.71 10.07 -4.65
N PHE A 83 -9.55 10.11 -3.99
CA PHE A 83 -9.17 11.25 -3.16
C PHE A 83 -8.97 12.51 -3.99
N ASN A 84 -8.37 12.41 -5.17
CA ASN A 84 -8.22 13.55 -6.09
C ASN A 84 -9.58 14.06 -6.56
N PHE A 85 -10.51 13.16 -6.86
CA PHE A 85 -11.87 13.54 -7.22
C PHE A 85 -12.57 14.28 -6.07
N GLN A 86 -12.49 13.74 -4.86
CA GLN A 86 -13.08 14.37 -3.68
C GLN A 86 -12.46 15.75 -3.42
N PHE A 87 -11.14 15.85 -3.56
CA PHE A 87 -10.44 17.13 -3.39
C PHE A 87 -10.90 18.16 -4.42
N SER A 88 -11.10 17.76 -5.67
CA SER A 88 -11.53 18.64 -6.75
C SER A 88 -12.96 19.19 -6.56
N LYS A 89 -13.75 18.55 -5.69
CA LYS A 89 -15.12 18.95 -5.39
C LYS A 89 -15.26 19.89 -4.19
N LEU A 90 -14.17 20.22 -3.54
CA LEU A 90 -14.20 21.15 -2.40
C LEU A 90 -14.47 22.63 -2.83
#